data_3495f3909e57a50f857c2492ad762c56
#
_entry.id   3495f3909e57a50f857c2492ad762c56
#
_cell.length_a   1.000
_cell.length_b   1.000
_cell.length_c   1.000
_cell.angle_alpha   90.00
_cell.angle_beta   90.00
_cell.angle_gamma   90.00
#
_symmetry.space_group_name_H-M   'P 1'
#
loop_
_entity.id
_entity.type
_entity.pdbx_description
1 polymer ?
#
loop_
_entity_poly.entity_id
_entity_poly.type
_entity_poly.pdbx_seq_one_letter_code
_entity_poly.pdbx_strand_id
1 'polypeptide(L)'
;VIPIGTALPASQVPAPRLPVARAALVLFVALLAMLAPSAPAHALDSTTWLQRNLAGIGYLPYSGIDGVYGSQTSTAVRSFQHDNGLAEDGEYGSRTELALHNKVMEVQRKVGTTADGAYGDGTKSKVTAWQQANGLSADGVTGPATMNAMRIARTVKITGQWKTTEHGWSVSSQFDCLDNLWIRESTWKVYATNPSSGAYGIPQALPGDKMSVAGADWQTNPATQIEWGLDYIKSRYGTPCAAWSFWQSHNWY
;
A
#
# COMPACT_ATOMS: atom_id res chain seq x y z
N VAL A 1 20.85 -70.46 -35.44
CA VAL A 1 20.25 -70.77 -36.74
C VAL A 1 18.75 -70.53 -36.62
N ILE A 2 18.25 -69.62 -37.42
CA ILE A 2 16.88 -69.16 -37.62
C ILE A 2 16.06 -70.19 -38.30
N PRO A 3 14.70 -70.21 -38.31
CA PRO A 3 13.94 -69.33 -39.16
C PRO A 3 12.59 -68.83 -38.61
N ILE A 4 12.27 -67.62 -38.94
CA ILE A 4 11.16 -66.96 -39.62
C ILE A 4 9.88 -67.81 -39.77
N GLY A 5 8.78 -67.41 -39.18
CA GLY A 5 7.43 -67.90 -39.38
C GLY A 5 6.48 -66.72 -39.66
N THR A 6 5.87 -66.83 -40.79
CA THR A 6 4.98 -65.95 -41.55
C THR A 6 3.68 -65.59 -40.84
N ALA A 7 3.25 -64.33 -40.97
CA ALA A 7 1.96 -63.82 -40.59
C ALA A 7 0.81 -64.27 -41.45
N LEU A 8 -0.33 -64.61 -40.84
CA LEU A 8 -1.62 -64.85 -41.54
C LEU A 8 -2.53 -63.62 -41.40
N PRO A 9 -3.42 -63.34 -42.34
CA PRO A 9 -4.19 -62.12 -42.43
C PRO A 9 -5.43 -62.15 -41.50
N ALA A 10 -5.72 -61.01 -40.92
CA ALA A 10 -6.88 -60.75 -40.05
C ALA A 10 -8.19 -60.81 -40.89
N SER A 11 -9.13 -61.65 -40.47
CA SER A 11 -10.48 -61.69 -41.00
C SER A 11 -11.27 -60.44 -40.55
N GLN A 12 -11.93 -59.85 -41.57
CA GLN A 12 -12.84 -58.71 -41.37
C GLN A 12 -14.15 -59.20 -40.71
N VAL A 13 -14.49 -58.69 -39.53
CA VAL A 13 -15.80 -58.86 -38.95
C VAL A 13 -16.58 -57.57 -39.18
N PRO A 14 -17.78 -57.56 -39.75
CA PRO A 14 -18.55 -56.36 -39.98
C PRO A 14 -19.12 -55.84 -38.62
N ALA A 15 -18.99 -54.56 -38.41
CA ALA A 15 -19.53 -53.87 -37.22
C ALA A 15 -21.08 -53.79 -37.30
N PRO A 16 -21.79 -53.92 -36.16
CA PRO A 16 -23.24 -53.75 -36.14
C PRO A 16 -23.62 -52.29 -36.27
N ARG A 17 -24.60 -52.02 -37.16
CA ARG A 17 -25.23 -50.72 -37.35
C ARG A 17 -26.14 -50.44 -36.16
N LEU A 18 -25.80 -49.48 -35.33
CA LEU A 18 -26.68 -48.93 -34.29
C LEU A 18 -27.62 -47.88 -34.91
N PRO A 19 -28.87 -47.78 -34.46
CA PRO A 19 -29.84 -46.83 -34.97
C PRO A 19 -29.51 -45.40 -34.52
N VAL A 20 -29.68 -44.45 -35.44
CA VAL A 20 -29.52 -43.00 -35.19
C VAL A 20 -30.66 -42.54 -34.32
N ALA A 21 -30.42 -42.50 -33.00
CA ALA A 21 -31.28 -41.77 -32.06
C ALA A 21 -30.96 -40.28 -32.20
N ARG A 22 -31.89 -39.48 -32.63
CA ARG A 22 -31.83 -38.02 -32.59
C ARG A 22 -31.78 -37.59 -31.11
N ALA A 23 -30.60 -37.40 -30.56
CA ALA A 23 -30.41 -36.75 -29.31
C ALA A 23 -30.60 -35.23 -29.49
N ALA A 24 -31.70 -34.71 -29.00
CA ALA A 24 -31.89 -33.28 -28.84
C ALA A 24 -30.79 -32.76 -27.88
N LEU A 25 -29.88 -31.92 -28.41
CA LEU A 25 -28.88 -31.22 -27.65
C LEU A 25 -29.59 -30.14 -26.82
N VAL A 26 -29.98 -30.47 -25.60
CA VAL A 26 -30.39 -29.48 -24.60
C VAL A 26 -29.12 -28.76 -24.17
N LEU A 27 -28.91 -27.55 -24.69
CA LEU A 27 -27.88 -26.64 -24.23
C LEU A 27 -28.23 -26.22 -22.82
N PHE A 28 -27.69 -26.89 -21.81
CA PHE A 28 -27.65 -26.37 -20.44
C PHE A 28 -26.60 -25.23 -20.43
N VAL A 29 -27.04 -24.03 -20.72
CA VAL A 29 -26.28 -22.83 -20.34
C VAL A 29 -26.29 -22.77 -18.82
N ALA A 30 -25.28 -23.37 -18.19
CA ALA A 30 -25.00 -23.13 -16.79
C ALA A 30 -24.59 -21.65 -16.68
N LEU A 31 -25.56 -20.80 -16.34
CA LEU A 31 -25.34 -19.45 -15.92
C LEU A 31 -24.57 -19.52 -14.59
N LEU A 32 -23.22 -19.56 -14.69
CA LEU A 32 -22.34 -19.38 -13.55
C LEU A 32 -22.53 -17.90 -13.13
N ALA A 33 -23.53 -17.64 -12.31
CA ALA A 33 -23.62 -16.38 -11.60
C ALA A 33 -22.34 -16.31 -10.74
N MET A 34 -21.33 -15.59 -11.24
CA MET A 34 -20.25 -15.10 -10.40
C MET A 34 -20.92 -14.29 -9.29
N LEU A 35 -20.99 -14.87 -8.10
CA LEU A 35 -21.20 -14.08 -6.90
C LEU A 35 -20.00 -13.14 -6.81
N ALA A 36 -20.11 -11.98 -7.43
CA ALA A 36 -19.29 -10.85 -7.06
C ALA A 36 -19.51 -10.67 -5.54
N PRO A 37 -18.43 -10.55 -4.74
CA PRO A 37 -18.63 -10.23 -3.34
C PRO A 37 -19.54 -9.00 -3.29
N SER A 38 -20.69 -9.12 -2.63
CA SER A 38 -21.59 -8.00 -2.41
C SER A 38 -20.77 -6.92 -1.72
N ALA A 39 -20.56 -5.79 -2.40
CA ALA A 39 -20.03 -4.61 -1.75
C ALA A 39 -20.86 -4.36 -0.48
N PRO A 40 -20.24 -4.05 0.67
CA PRO A 40 -20.98 -3.80 1.89
C PRO A 40 -22.03 -2.73 1.61
N ALA A 41 -23.24 -2.94 2.15
CA ALA A 41 -24.45 -2.15 1.88
C ALA A 41 -24.41 -0.73 2.49
N HIS A 42 -23.33 -0.01 2.32
CA HIS A 42 -23.16 1.42 2.52
C HIS A 42 -22.23 1.93 1.42
N ALA A 43 -22.69 1.92 0.18
CA ALA A 43 -22.10 2.73 -0.87
C ALA A 43 -22.42 4.20 -0.54
N LEU A 44 -21.71 4.77 0.45
CA LEU A 44 -21.51 6.20 0.50
C LEU A 44 -20.96 6.59 -0.88
N ASP A 45 -21.49 7.68 -1.46
CA ASP A 45 -20.84 8.30 -2.61
C ASP A 45 -19.31 8.33 -2.35
N SER A 46 -18.52 7.95 -3.35
CA SER A 46 -17.07 7.79 -3.22
C SER A 46 -16.41 9.04 -2.62
N THR A 47 -16.97 10.23 -2.90
CA THR A 47 -16.51 11.50 -2.33
C THR A 47 -16.81 11.61 -0.84
N THR A 48 -18.00 11.24 -0.40
CA THR A 48 -18.35 11.25 1.03
C THR A 48 -17.50 10.26 1.82
N TRP A 49 -17.21 9.09 1.27
CA TRP A 49 -16.31 8.12 1.88
C TRP A 49 -14.88 8.68 2.04
N LEU A 50 -14.35 9.28 0.98
CA LEU A 50 -13.06 9.95 0.98
C LEU A 50 -13.01 11.05 2.06
N GLN A 51 -14.00 11.94 2.08
CA GLN A 51 -14.08 13.04 3.02
C GLN A 51 -14.17 12.56 4.47
N ARG A 52 -14.92 11.50 4.75
CA ARG A 52 -15.00 10.88 6.10
C ARG A 52 -13.65 10.33 6.53
N ASN A 53 -12.94 9.65 5.66
CA ASN A 53 -11.61 9.13 5.96
C ASN A 53 -10.60 10.25 6.22
N LEU A 54 -10.58 11.27 5.37
CA LEU A 54 -9.70 12.44 5.58
C LEU A 54 -10.04 13.20 6.88
N ALA A 55 -11.33 13.34 7.20
CA ALA A 55 -11.76 13.97 8.44
C ALA A 55 -11.37 13.13 9.67
N GLY A 56 -11.58 11.83 9.61
CA GLY A 56 -11.23 10.92 10.68
C GLY A 56 -9.75 10.91 11.03
N ILE A 57 -8.88 11.11 10.04
CA ILE A 57 -7.43 11.19 10.25
C ILE A 57 -6.87 12.63 10.28
N GLY A 58 -7.76 13.64 10.34
CA GLY A 58 -7.42 15.02 10.65
C GLY A 58 -6.84 15.84 9.50
N TYR A 59 -7.18 15.52 8.24
CA TYR A 59 -6.83 16.34 7.06
C TYR A 59 -7.97 17.23 6.58
N LEU A 60 -9.21 16.91 6.97
CA LEU A 60 -10.40 17.66 6.64
C LEU A 60 -11.21 17.90 7.93
N PRO A 61 -11.84 19.06 8.15
CA PRO A 61 -12.80 19.22 9.24
C PRO A 61 -14.07 18.42 8.93
N TYR A 62 -14.77 17.93 9.96
CA TYR A 62 -16.04 17.19 9.76
C TYR A 62 -17.12 18.04 9.05
N SER A 63 -17.09 19.36 9.20
CA SER A 63 -17.95 20.29 8.46
C SER A 63 -17.69 20.33 6.96
N GLY A 64 -16.56 19.79 6.50
CA GLY A 64 -16.20 19.69 5.09
C GLY A 64 -16.68 18.39 4.43
N ILE A 65 -17.46 17.56 5.14
CA ILE A 65 -18.07 16.36 4.57
C ILE A 65 -19.41 16.76 3.92
N ASP A 66 -19.36 17.15 2.66
CA ASP A 66 -20.50 17.67 1.90
C ASP A 66 -20.85 16.83 0.66
N GLY A 67 -20.07 15.78 0.38
CA GLY A 67 -20.23 14.92 -0.80
C GLY A 67 -19.72 15.54 -2.10
N VAL A 68 -19.14 16.76 -2.06
CA VAL A 68 -18.66 17.46 -3.24
C VAL A 68 -17.13 17.47 -3.25
N TYR A 69 -16.52 16.99 -4.34
CA TYR A 69 -15.07 17.09 -4.52
C TYR A 69 -14.67 18.51 -4.93
N GLY A 70 -14.72 19.43 -3.97
CA GLY A 70 -14.34 20.83 -4.15
C GLY A 70 -12.89 21.11 -3.77
N SER A 71 -12.53 22.41 -3.78
CA SER A 71 -11.18 22.88 -3.45
C SER A 71 -10.71 22.46 -2.05
N GLN A 72 -11.62 22.43 -1.08
CA GLN A 72 -11.29 22.00 0.29
C GLN A 72 -10.89 20.52 0.33
N THR A 73 -11.64 19.64 -0.35
CA THR A 73 -11.31 18.22 -0.47
C THR A 73 -10.00 18.01 -1.21
N SER A 74 -9.79 18.68 -2.34
CA SER A 74 -8.54 18.60 -3.11
C SER A 74 -7.33 19.07 -2.28
N THR A 75 -7.48 20.13 -1.50
CA THR A 75 -6.42 20.61 -0.59
C THR A 75 -6.11 19.57 0.50
N ALA A 76 -7.13 18.95 1.08
CA ALA A 76 -6.94 17.88 2.07
C ALA A 76 -6.24 16.66 1.46
N VAL A 77 -6.60 16.29 0.22
CA VAL A 77 -5.93 15.22 -0.53
C VAL A 77 -4.47 15.57 -0.78
N ARG A 78 -4.13 16.79 -1.23
CA ARG A 78 -2.73 17.24 -1.42
C ARG A 78 -1.93 17.14 -0.13
N SER A 79 -2.49 17.59 0.99
CA SER A 79 -1.82 17.52 2.29
C SER A 79 -1.57 16.07 2.70
N PHE A 80 -2.54 15.19 2.48
CA PHE A 80 -2.36 13.76 2.73
C PHE A 80 -1.30 13.16 1.81
N GLN A 81 -1.32 13.49 0.52
CA GLN A 81 -0.33 13.03 -0.46
C GLN A 81 1.08 13.47 -0.09
N HIS A 82 1.26 14.75 0.27
CA HIS A 82 2.53 15.29 0.76
C HIS A 82 3.07 14.46 1.93
N ASP A 83 2.25 14.29 2.98
CA ASP A 83 2.64 13.59 4.20
C ASP A 83 2.98 12.10 3.96
N ASN A 84 2.39 11.48 2.94
CA ASN A 84 2.58 10.06 2.62
C ASN A 84 3.51 9.81 1.42
N GLY A 85 4.25 10.82 0.94
CA GLY A 85 5.25 10.68 -0.13
C GLY A 85 4.65 10.31 -1.48
N LEU A 86 3.44 10.80 -1.76
CA LEU A 86 2.74 10.60 -3.03
C LEU A 86 2.94 11.80 -3.98
N ALA A 87 2.47 11.69 -5.22
CA ALA A 87 2.36 12.85 -6.10
C ALA A 87 1.31 13.81 -5.54
N GLU A 88 1.67 15.09 -5.41
CA GLU A 88 0.84 16.13 -4.78
C GLU A 88 -0.07 16.82 -5.81
N ASP A 89 -0.82 16.01 -6.58
CA ASP A 89 -1.72 16.49 -7.63
C ASP A 89 -3.11 16.91 -7.12
N GLY A 90 -3.46 16.50 -5.92
CA GLY A 90 -4.79 16.72 -5.33
C GLY A 90 -5.86 15.82 -5.94
N GLU A 91 -5.48 14.79 -6.69
CA GLU A 91 -6.39 13.82 -7.29
C GLU A 91 -6.50 12.55 -6.43
N TYR A 92 -7.72 12.07 -6.23
CA TYR A 92 -7.94 10.83 -5.48
C TYR A 92 -7.82 9.60 -6.39
N GLY A 93 -6.59 9.33 -6.86
CA GLY A 93 -6.25 8.16 -7.66
C GLY A 93 -5.95 6.94 -6.80
N SER A 94 -5.75 5.79 -7.46
CA SER A 94 -5.56 4.47 -6.80
C SER A 94 -4.43 4.42 -5.77
N ARG A 95 -3.34 5.16 -5.98
CA ARG A 95 -2.22 5.23 -5.01
C ARG A 95 -2.61 5.99 -3.75
N THR A 96 -3.35 7.08 -3.91
CA THR A 96 -3.88 7.88 -2.78
C THR A 96 -4.92 7.08 -2.01
N GLU A 97 -5.83 6.40 -2.72
CA GLU A 97 -6.83 5.51 -2.15
C GLU A 97 -6.19 4.41 -1.30
N LEU A 98 -5.23 3.67 -1.84
CA LEU A 98 -4.52 2.61 -1.14
C LEU A 98 -3.83 3.11 0.13
N ALA A 99 -3.13 4.24 0.04
CA ALA A 99 -2.43 4.83 1.19
C ALA A 99 -3.42 5.27 2.28
N LEU A 100 -4.54 5.92 1.90
CA LEU A 100 -5.56 6.37 2.83
C LEU A 100 -6.28 5.19 3.50
N HIS A 101 -6.65 4.19 2.72
CA HIS A 101 -7.25 2.95 3.21
C HIS A 101 -6.36 2.26 4.24
N ASN A 102 -5.08 2.06 3.92
CA ASN A 102 -4.10 1.46 4.83
C ASN A 102 -3.93 2.27 6.12
N LYS A 103 -3.88 3.61 6.03
CA LYS A 103 -3.76 4.48 7.20
C LYS A 103 -4.96 4.36 8.13
N VAL A 104 -6.18 4.32 7.58
CA VAL A 104 -7.41 4.11 8.37
C VAL A 104 -7.42 2.72 9.00
N MET A 105 -7.04 1.68 8.27
CA MET A 105 -6.93 0.31 8.83
C MET A 105 -5.93 0.24 9.98
N GLU A 106 -4.81 0.97 9.89
CA GLU A 106 -3.83 1.05 10.98
C GLU A 106 -4.44 1.64 12.25
N VAL A 107 -5.19 2.74 12.12
CA VAL A 107 -5.96 3.34 13.23
C VAL A 107 -6.95 2.34 13.82
N GLN A 108 -7.74 1.69 12.97
CA GLN A 108 -8.75 0.73 13.38
C GLN A 108 -8.17 -0.44 14.18
N ARG A 109 -7.02 -0.99 13.76
CA ARG A 109 -6.30 -2.03 14.52
C ARG A 109 -5.86 -1.53 15.89
N LYS A 110 -5.38 -0.27 15.99
CA LYS A 110 -4.94 0.32 17.27
C LYS A 110 -6.09 0.51 18.27
N VAL A 111 -7.29 0.79 17.80
CA VAL A 111 -8.46 0.99 18.67
C VAL A 111 -9.33 -0.28 18.83
N GLY A 112 -8.90 -1.40 18.24
CA GLY A 112 -9.58 -2.70 18.39
C GLY A 112 -10.96 -2.73 17.73
N THR A 113 -11.07 -2.23 16.49
CA THR A 113 -12.28 -2.38 15.66
C THR A 113 -11.96 -3.10 14.35
N THR A 114 -12.99 -3.46 13.58
CA THR A 114 -12.81 -4.06 12.26
C THR A 114 -11.98 -3.14 11.37
N ALA A 115 -10.89 -3.67 10.81
CA ALA A 115 -9.99 -2.92 9.94
C ALA A 115 -10.48 -3.03 8.50
N ASP A 116 -11.55 -2.30 8.17
CA ASP A 116 -12.19 -2.25 6.85
C ASP A 116 -11.79 -1.03 6.01
N GLY A 117 -10.94 -0.16 6.57
CA GLY A 117 -10.44 1.04 5.90
C GLY A 117 -11.48 2.16 5.76
N ALA A 118 -12.65 2.03 6.41
CA ALA A 118 -13.71 3.04 6.40
C ALA A 118 -13.83 3.74 7.77
N TYR A 119 -13.54 5.03 7.82
CA TYR A 119 -13.65 5.81 9.07
C TYR A 119 -15.11 6.22 9.32
N GLY A 120 -15.93 5.24 9.71
CA GLY A 120 -17.32 5.44 10.08
C GLY A 120 -17.51 5.80 11.56
N ASP A 121 -18.77 5.94 11.99
CA ASP A 121 -19.14 6.30 13.36
C ASP A 121 -18.63 5.27 14.39
N GLY A 122 -18.55 4.00 14.02
CA GLY A 122 -17.96 2.95 14.85
C GLY A 122 -16.48 3.19 15.12
N THR A 123 -15.69 3.51 14.09
CA THR A 123 -14.28 3.86 14.23
C THR A 123 -14.13 5.14 15.07
N LYS A 124 -14.90 6.17 14.76
CA LYS A 124 -14.90 7.43 15.52
C LYS A 124 -15.15 7.21 17.01
N SER A 125 -16.18 6.43 17.36
CA SER A 125 -16.50 6.11 18.75
C SER A 125 -15.37 5.38 19.47
N LYS A 126 -14.72 4.42 18.81
CA LYS A 126 -13.57 3.69 19.35
C LYS A 126 -12.34 4.60 19.54
N VAL A 127 -12.10 5.51 18.59
CA VAL A 127 -11.03 6.52 18.73
C VAL A 127 -11.32 7.44 19.91
N THR A 128 -12.54 7.94 20.04
CA THR A 128 -12.94 8.79 21.19
C THR A 128 -12.68 8.09 22.52
N ALA A 129 -13.12 6.83 22.66
CA ALA A 129 -12.87 6.04 23.88
C ALA A 129 -11.37 5.82 24.13
N TRP A 130 -10.60 5.55 23.08
CA TRP A 130 -9.15 5.37 23.16
C TRP A 130 -8.46 6.66 23.60
N GLN A 131 -8.86 7.81 23.04
CA GLN A 131 -8.36 9.13 23.43
C GLN A 131 -8.61 9.43 24.91
N GLN A 132 -9.84 9.18 25.40
CA GLN A 132 -10.19 9.32 26.83
C GLN A 132 -9.30 8.47 27.72
N ALA A 133 -9.11 7.19 27.37
CA ALA A 133 -8.28 6.26 28.14
C ALA A 133 -6.79 6.67 28.16
N ASN A 134 -6.34 7.48 27.21
CA ASN A 134 -4.94 7.93 27.10
C ASN A 134 -4.76 9.42 27.44
N GLY A 135 -5.76 10.09 28.05
CA GLY A 135 -5.67 11.46 28.50
C GLY A 135 -5.57 12.51 27.38
N LEU A 136 -6.12 12.20 26.21
CA LEU A 136 -6.14 13.09 25.05
C LEU A 136 -7.50 13.76 24.89
N SER A 137 -7.57 14.82 24.07
CA SER A 137 -8.84 15.40 23.64
C SER A 137 -9.67 14.34 22.90
N ALA A 138 -10.87 14.05 23.42
CA ALA A 138 -11.72 12.98 22.95
C ALA A 138 -12.68 13.46 21.84
N ASP A 139 -12.12 13.95 20.74
CA ASP A 139 -12.85 14.49 19.58
C ASP A 139 -13.20 13.44 18.52
N GLY A 140 -12.63 12.25 18.66
CA GLY A 140 -12.79 11.16 17.69
C GLY A 140 -12.06 11.42 16.36
N VAL A 141 -11.06 12.32 16.36
CA VAL A 141 -10.18 12.60 15.23
C VAL A 141 -8.79 12.04 15.49
N THR A 142 -8.29 11.22 14.61
CA THR A 142 -6.93 10.70 14.70
C THR A 142 -5.95 11.73 14.10
N GLY A 143 -5.90 12.91 14.71
CA GLY A 143 -4.96 13.98 14.33
C GLY A 143 -3.52 13.72 14.82
N PRO A 144 -2.59 14.68 14.62
CA PRO A 144 -1.17 14.48 14.91
C PRO A 144 -0.87 13.99 16.33
N ALA A 145 -1.51 14.56 17.35
CA ALA A 145 -1.31 14.16 18.74
C ALA A 145 -1.76 12.72 19.00
N THR A 146 -2.95 12.35 18.48
CA THR A 146 -3.50 11.00 18.61
C THR A 146 -2.66 9.98 17.86
N MET A 147 -2.25 10.28 16.63
CA MET A 147 -1.36 9.39 15.84
C MET A 147 -0.03 9.16 16.56
N ASN A 148 0.58 10.22 17.09
CA ASN A 148 1.83 10.09 17.84
C ASN A 148 1.67 9.21 19.08
N ALA A 149 0.61 9.38 19.86
CA ALA A 149 0.32 8.56 21.03
C ALA A 149 0.03 7.10 20.65
N MET A 150 -0.63 6.85 19.52
CA MET A 150 -0.84 5.50 18.94
C MET A 150 0.43 4.89 18.35
N ARG A 151 1.52 5.65 18.21
CA ARG A 151 2.71 5.30 17.45
C ARG A 151 2.36 4.94 15.99
N ILE A 152 1.52 5.75 15.38
CA ILE A 152 1.22 5.74 13.95
C ILE A 152 1.97 6.90 13.30
N ALA A 153 2.83 6.63 12.37
CA ALA A 153 3.55 7.68 11.64
C ALA A 153 2.59 8.47 10.75
N ARG A 154 2.45 9.77 11.00
CA ARG A 154 1.64 10.65 10.15
C ARG A 154 2.29 10.86 8.78
N THR A 155 3.62 11.02 8.75
CA THR A 155 4.38 11.27 7.53
C THR A 155 5.44 10.20 7.30
N VAL A 156 5.88 10.04 6.05
CA VAL A 156 6.98 9.14 5.70
C VAL A 156 8.28 9.54 6.41
N LYS A 157 8.50 10.83 6.65
CA LYS A 157 9.67 11.31 7.38
C LYS A 157 9.63 10.92 8.86
N ILE A 158 8.45 10.94 9.51
CA ILE A 158 8.30 10.43 10.89
C ILE A 158 8.62 8.94 10.95
N THR A 159 8.19 8.15 9.94
CA THR A 159 8.61 6.75 9.82
C THR A 159 10.13 6.64 9.74
N GLY A 160 10.76 7.48 8.93
CA GLY A 160 12.23 7.55 8.82
C GLY A 160 12.92 7.86 10.13
N GLN A 161 12.40 8.84 10.90
CA GLN A 161 12.93 9.19 12.23
C GLN A 161 12.88 8.01 13.21
N TRP A 162 11.73 7.33 13.27
CA TRP A 162 11.58 6.18 14.17
C TRP A 162 12.50 5.04 13.79
N LYS A 163 12.57 4.71 12.50
CA LYS A 163 13.45 3.64 12.02
C LYS A 163 14.93 3.98 12.16
N THR A 164 15.32 5.24 12.01
CA THR A 164 16.68 5.71 12.33
C THR A 164 17.04 5.38 13.79
N THR A 165 16.10 5.62 14.72
CA THR A 165 16.29 5.27 16.14
C THR A 165 16.34 3.76 16.37
N GLU A 166 15.50 2.98 15.68
CA GLU A 166 15.49 1.50 15.76
C GLU A 166 16.82 0.91 15.28
N HIS A 167 17.49 1.55 14.33
CA HIS A 167 18.85 1.17 13.88
C HIS A 167 19.98 1.59 14.85
N GLY A 168 19.63 2.24 15.96
CA GLY A 168 20.58 2.69 16.99
C GLY A 168 21.26 4.02 16.66
N TRP A 169 20.74 4.80 15.73
CA TRP A 169 21.28 6.11 15.36
C TRP A 169 20.53 7.27 15.99
N SER A 170 21.26 8.35 16.31
CA SER A 170 20.67 9.58 16.84
C SER A 170 19.82 10.30 15.79
N VAL A 171 18.57 10.62 16.13
CA VAL A 171 17.69 11.42 15.27
C VAL A 171 18.24 12.83 15.05
N SER A 172 18.80 13.47 16.09
CA SER A 172 19.28 14.85 16.03
C SER A 172 20.48 15.09 15.09
N SER A 173 21.15 14.04 14.66
CA SER A 173 22.30 14.17 13.75
C SER A 173 22.19 13.28 12.53
N GLN A 174 21.87 12.00 12.71
CA GLN A 174 21.88 11.03 11.62
C GLN A 174 20.64 11.14 10.72
N PHE A 175 19.49 11.53 11.29
CA PHE A 175 18.28 11.73 10.48
C PHE A 175 18.40 12.96 9.57
N ASP A 176 19.05 14.04 10.02
CA ASP A 176 19.28 15.21 9.16
C ASP A 176 20.11 14.85 7.92
N CYS A 177 21.11 14.01 8.08
CA CYS A 177 21.90 13.49 6.98
C CYS A 177 21.06 12.59 6.04
N LEU A 178 20.22 11.72 6.62
CA LEU A 178 19.30 10.86 5.88
C LEU A 178 18.28 11.69 5.10
N ASP A 179 17.72 12.72 5.73
CA ASP A 179 16.75 13.61 5.10
C ASP A 179 17.36 14.33 3.89
N ASN A 180 18.56 14.89 4.06
CA ASN A 180 19.29 15.51 2.96
C ASN A 180 19.56 14.53 1.81
N LEU A 181 19.97 13.32 2.13
CA LEU A 181 20.25 12.26 1.14
C LEU A 181 18.97 11.92 0.35
N TRP A 182 17.89 11.56 1.05
CA TRP A 182 16.67 11.09 0.38
C TRP A 182 15.81 12.21 -0.20
N ILE A 183 16.02 13.47 0.18
CA ILE A 183 15.52 14.63 -0.59
C ILE A 183 16.16 14.65 -1.99
N ARG A 184 17.46 14.38 -2.09
CA ARG A 184 18.17 14.36 -3.39
C ARG A 184 17.79 13.16 -4.25
N GLU A 185 17.56 12.01 -3.65
CA GLU A 185 17.22 10.78 -4.37
C GLU A 185 15.78 10.79 -4.91
N SER A 186 14.81 11.09 -4.07
CA SER A 186 13.39 10.90 -4.40
C SER A 186 12.47 11.99 -3.90
N THR A 187 12.96 12.95 -3.12
CA THR A 187 12.12 13.83 -2.28
C THR A 187 11.15 13.03 -1.39
N TRP A 188 11.61 11.87 -0.86
CA TRP A 188 10.82 10.95 -0.04
C TRP A 188 9.60 10.34 -0.76
N LYS A 189 9.57 10.33 -2.08
CA LYS A 189 8.43 9.81 -2.85
C LYS A 189 8.51 8.30 -3.02
N VAL A 190 7.48 7.63 -2.52
CA VAL A 190 7.36 6.14 -2.51
C VAL A 190 7.40 5.57 -3.93
N TYR A 191 6.86 6.28 -4.90
CA TYR A 191 6.75 5.84 -6.30
C TYR A 191 7.74 6.54 -7.23
N ALA A 192 8.77 7.20 -6.68
CA ALA A 192 9.80 7.82 -7.50
C ALA A 192 10.49 6.76 -8.36
N THR A 193 10.59 7.04 -9.66
CA THR A 193 11.30 6.16 -10.61
C THR A 193 12.24 7.03 -11.44
N ASN A 194 13.50 6.67 -11.47
CA ASN A 194 14.47 7.31 -12.35
C ASN A 194 14.26 6.78 -13.78
N PRO A 195 13.89 7.61 -14.77
CA PRO A 195 13.53 7.14 -16.10
C PRO A 195 14.72 6.56 -16.89
N SER A 196 15.95 6.91 -16.53
CA SER A 196 17.14 6.46 -17.23
C SER A 196 17.72 5.16 -16.64
N SER A 197 17.71 5.02 -15.31
CA SER A 197 18.29 3.85 -14.65
C SER A 197 17.26 2.81 -14.20
N GLY A 198 16.00 3.23 -13.95
CA GLY A 198 14.99 2.38 -13.32
C GLY A 198 15.11 2.30 -11.81
N ALA A 199 15.96 3.11 -11.17
CA ALA A 199 16.03 3.20 -9.70
C ALA A 199 14.66 3.61 -9.14
N TYR A 200 14.28 3.01 -7.99
CA TYR A 200 12.89 3.07 -7.50
C TYR A 200 12.79 3.42 -6.01
N GLY A 201 11.72 4.16 -5.72
CA GLY A 201 11.23 4.43 -4.36
C GLY A 201 12.05 5.47 -3.61
N ILE A 202 11.82 5.56 -2.30
CA ILE A 202 12.46 6.54 -1.41
C ILE A 202 13.99 6.44 -1.48
N PRO A 203 14.62 5.25 -1.38
CA PRO A 203 16.08 5.12 -1.39
C PRO A 203 16.66 5.02 -2.80
N GLN A 204 15.87 5.09 -3.87
CA GLN A 204 16.30 4.89 -5.26
C GLN A 204 17.09 3.58 -5.47
N ALA A 205 16.53 2.47 -4.95
CA ALA A 205 17.12 1.14 -5.09
C ALA A 205 17.25 0.72 -6.57
N LEU A 206 18.41 0.17 -6.96
CA LEU A 206 18.68 -0.31 -8.31
C LEU A 206 19.27 -1.73 -8.30
N PRO A 207 18.58 -2.75 -8.87
CA PRO A 207 17.17 -2.69 -9.23
C PRO A 207 16.25 -2.55 -8.00
N GLY A 208 15.01 -2.06 -8.23
CA GLY A 208 14.06 -1.77 -7.15
C GLY A 208 13.62 -2.99 -6.36
N ASP A 209 13.55 -4.18 -6.99
CA ASP A 209 13.13 -5.45 -6.38
C ASP A 209 14.07 -5.95 -5.27
N LYS A 210 15.30 -5.41 -5.16
CA LYS A 210 16.16 -5.64 -4.00
C LYS A 210 15.48 -5.33 -2.67
N MET A 211 14.53 -4.39 -2.66
CA MET A 211 13.77 -4.03 -1.47
C MET A 211 12.81 -5.13 -1.00
N SER A 212 12.56 -6.16 -1.81
CA SER A 212 11.69 -7.29 -1.46
C SER A 212 12.20 -8.12 -0.26
N VAL A 213 13.48 -8.05 0.05
CA VAL A 213 14.06 -8.69 1.25
C VAL A 213 13.58 -8.05 2.55
N ALA A 214 13.17 -6.79 2.52
CA ALA A 214 12.59 -6.08 3.66
C ALA A 214 11.06 -6.27 3.79
N GLY A 215 10.38 -6.66 2.71
CA GLY A 215 8.96 -6.96 2.70
C GLY A 215 8.38 -7.09 1.30
N ALA A 216 7.38 -7.95 1.14
CA ALA A 216 6.74 -8.21 -0.14
C ALA A 216 5.97 -6.99 -0.69
N ASP A 217 5.64 -6.03 0.17
CA ASP A 217 4.90 -4.79 -0.14
C ASP A 217 5.81 -3.60 -0.49
N TRP A 218 7.08 -3.85 -0.79
CA TRP A 218 8.11 -2.83 -1.05
C TRP A 218 7.73 -1.80 -2.11
N GLN A 219 6.90 -2.16 -3.07
CA GLN A 219 6.49 -1.23 -4.14
C GLN A 219 5.59 -0.10 -3.63
N THR A 220 4.86 -0.32 -2.54
CA THR A 220 3.80 0.59 -2.08
C THR A 220 3.93 1.02 -0.63
N ASN A 221 4.75 0.32 0.16
CA ASN A 221 4.91 0.58 1.59
C ASN A 221 6.17 1.40 1.88
N PRO A 222 6.03 2.67 2.29
CA PRO A 222 7.19 3.49 2.63
C PRO A 222 8.04 2.91 3.78
N ALA A 223 7.43 2.24 4.76
CA ALA A 223 8.16 1.68 5.88
C ALA A 223 9.12 0.56 5.43
N THR A 224 8.69 -0.27 4.48
CA THR A 224 9.51 -1.32 3.88
C THR A 224 10.67 -0.74 3.07
N GLN A 225 10.41 0.32 2.29
CA GLN A 225 11.47 1.01 1.52
C GLN A 225 12.51 1.67 2.42
N ILE A 226 12.03 2.33 3.50
CA ILE A 226 12.88 2.98 4.50
C ILE A 226 13.76 1.94 5.22
N GLU A 227 13.18 0.83 5.65
CA GLU A 227 13.91 -0.26 6.30
C GLU A 227 15.07 -0.75 5.43
N TRP A 228 14.74 -1.13 4.18
CA TRP A 228 15.75 -1.57 3.23
C TRP A 228 16.85 -0.52 3.03
N GLY A 229 16.48 0.74 2.86
CA GLY A 229 17.43 1.84 2.63
C GLY A 229 18.37 2.06 3.82
N LEU A 230 17.86 1.93 5.05
CA LEU A 230 18.68 2.03 6.27
C LEU A 230 19.60 0.85 6.43
N ASP A 231 19.16 -0.38 6.14
CA ASP A 231 20.00 -1.58 6.12
C ASP A 231 21.11 -1.47 5.06
N TYR A 232 20.78 -0.96 3.87
CA TYR A 232 21.77 -0.69 2.83
C TYR A 232 22.81 0.33 3.30
N ILE A 233 22.37 1.46 3.88
CA ILE A 233 23.27 2.49 4.42
C ILE A 233 24.15 1.89 5.51
N LYS A 234 23.60 1.11 6.43
CA LYS A 234 24.34 0.47 7.51
C LYS A 234 25.42 -0.47 7.00
N SER A 235 25.08 -1.31 6.03
CA SER A 235 26.00 -2.30 5.48
C SER A 235 27.12 -1.68 4.65
N ARG A 236 26.85 -0.59 3.91
CA ARG A 236 27.80 -0.01 2.96
C ARG A 236 28.58 1.17 3.51
N TYR A 237 27.94 2.01 4.33
CA TYR A 237 28.51 3.27 4.81
C TYR A 237 28.64 3.34 6.34
N GLY A 238 27.99 2.45 7.06
CA GLY A 238 27.97 2.42 8.51
C GLY A 238 26.93 3.39 9.13
N THR A 239 26.82 4.62 8.59
CA THR A 239 25.88 5.62 9.11
C THR A 239 25.27 6.48 7.98
N PRO A 240 24.07 7.09 8.22
CA PRO A 240 23.47 8.04 7.29
C PRO A 240 24.36 9.23 6.94
N CYS A 241 25.10 9.78 7.90
CA CYS A 241 26.00 10.91 7.62
C CYS A 241 27.21 10.50 6.76
N ALA A 242 27.71 9.28 6.90
CA ALA A 242 28.77 8.76 6.02
C ALA A 242 28.23 8.57 4.58
N ALA A 243 27.02 8.05 4.43
CA ALA A 243 26.35 7.95 3.13
C ALA A 243 26.14 9.33 2.48
N TRP A 244 25.68 10.32 3.25
CA TRP A 244 25.49 11.69 2.79
C TRP A 244 26.82 12.33 2.35
N SER A 245 27.88 12.18 3.13
CA SER A 245 29.21 12.67 2.77
C SER A 245 29.73 12.03 1.47
N PHE A 246 29.48 10.73 1.28
CA PHE A 246 29.82 10.05 0.04
C PHE A 246 29.01 10.62 -1.14
N TRP A 247 27.70 10.79 -0.97
CA TRP A 247 26.82 11.36 -2.00
C TRP A 247 27.28 12.76 -2.43
N GLN A 248 27.67 13.61 -1.50
CA GLN A 248 28.13 14.98 -1.80
C GLN A 248 29.35 15.02 -2.73
N SER A 249 30.20 13.99 -2.71
CA SER A 249 31.39 13.91 -3.56
C SER A 249 31.17 13.12 -4.85
N HIS A 250 30.17 12.24 -4.91
CA HIS A 250 29.96 11.31 -6.03
C HIS A 250 28.63 11.49 -6.76
N ASN A 251 27.64 12.21 -6.18
CA ASN A 251 26.26 12.37 -6.66
C ASN A 251 25.49 11.03 -6.80
N TRP A 252 25.86 10.02 -6.01
CA TRP A 252 25.17 8.73 -5.83
C TRP A 252 25.62 8.09 -4.52
N TYR A 253 24.87 7.06 -4.07
CA TYR A 253 25.26 6.28 -2.88
C TYR A 253 24.90 4.82 -3.00
#